data_32be413282d8a44b8901959370ecd24f
#
_entry.id   32be413282d8a44b8901959370ecd24f
#
_cell.length_a   1.000
_cell.length_b   1.000
_cell.length_c   1.000
_cell.angle_alpha   90.00
_cell.angle_beta   90.00
_cell.angle_gamma   90.00
#
_symmetry.space_group_name_H-M   'P 1'
#
loop_
_entity.id
_entity.type
_entity.pdbx_description
1 polymer ?
#
loop_
_entity_poly.entity_id
_entity_poly.type
_entity_poly.pdbx_seq_one_letter_code
_entity_poly.pdbx_strand_id
1 'polypeptide(L)' 'MSTTQTQDSPFLTEEIVDQIFADGELTRADRQRIKLMLLDESIDEHQLILIERVMTGVVQGVLDVLY' A
#
# COMPACT_ATOMS: atom_id res chain seq x y z
N MET A 1 -0.91 24.86 3.76
CA MET A 1 -0.95 24.37 3.71
C MET A 1 -0.78 23.46 3.46
N SER A 2 -0.45 23.34 3.37
CA SER A 2 -0.29 22.67 3.15
C SER A 2 -0.10 21.75 3.04
N THR A 3 0.03 21.52 3.14
CA THR A 3 0.30 20.61 3.13
C THR A 3 0.04 19.52 2.60
N THR A 4 0.06 19.29 2.43
CA THR A 4 -0.28 18.38 1.66
C THR A 4 0.58 17.62 0.80
N GLN A 5 1.69 17.80 0.68
CA GLN A 5 2.52 17.24 -0.14
C GLN A 5 2.90 15.90 0.00
N THR A 6 2.67 15.43 1.04
CA THR A 6 3.06 14.09 1.30
C THR A 6 2.37 13.08 0.49
N GLN A 7 1.40 13.50 -0.27
CA GLN A 7 0.70 12.56 -1.07
C GLN A 7 1.51 11.96 -2.13
N ASP A 8 2.62 12.56 -2.47
CA ASP A 8 3.44 12.05 -3.55
C ASP A 8 4.37 10.94 -3.13
N SER A 9 4.44 10.64 -1.83
CA SER A 9 5.30 9.59 -1.35
C SER A 9 4.77 8.22 -1.79
N PRO A 10 5.63 7.33 -2.30
CA PRO A 10 5.19 5.98 -2.64
C PRO A 10 5.06 5.08 -1.43
N PHE A 11 5.50 5.55 -0.26
CA PHE A 11 5.51 4.68 0.91
C PHE A 11 4.13 4.45 1.48
N LEU A 12 3.94 3.26 2.04
CA LEU A 12 2.73 2.96 2.77
C LEU A 12 2.85 3.44 4.20
N THR A 13 1.70 3.76 4.78
CA THR A 13 1.61 4.02 6.21
C THR A 13 0.54 3.10 6.75
N GLU A 14 0.49 2.93 8.05
CA GLU A 14 -0.55 2.10 8.65
C GLU A 14 -1.93 2.66 8.34
N GLU A 15 -2.03 3.96 8.27
CA GLU A 15 -3.27 4.63 7.95
C GLU A 15 -3.76 4.28 6.55
N ILE A 16 -2.83 4.27 5.59
CA ILE A 16 -3.16 3.89 4.21
C ILE A 16 -3.57 2.43 4.14
N VAL A 17 -2.86 1.56 4.83
CA VAL A 17 -3.19 0.14 4.86
C VAL A 17 -4.56 -0.08 5.49
N ASP A 18 -4.84 0.61 6.58
CA ASP A 18 -6.16 0.52 7.22
C ASP A 18 -7.26 0.95 6.26
N GLN A 19 -7.01 2.00 5.48
CA GLN A 19 -7.98 2.49 4.52
C GLN A 19 -8.22 1.46 3.41
N ILE A 20 -7.17 0.81 2.93
CA ILE A 20 -7.28 -0.23 1.92
C ILE A 20 -8.17 -1.37 2.44
N PHE A 21 -7.95 -1.79 3.68
CA PHE A 21 -8.76 -2.87 4.25
C PHE A 21 -10.19 -2.42 4.52
N ALA A 22 -10.37 -1.16 4.89
CA ALA A 22 -11.72 -0.62 5.11
C ALA A 22 -12.52 -0.61 3.81
N ASP A 23 -11.85 -0.31 2.70
CA ASP A 23 -12.50 -0.30 1.40
C ASP A 23 -12.69 -1.69 0.84
N GLY A 24 -11.85 -2.63 1.26
CA GLY A 24 -11.90 -4.00 0.77
C GLY A 24 -11.39 -4.15 -0.65
N GLU A 25 -10.68 -3.15 -1.16
CA GLU A 25 -10.21 -3.14 -2.55
C GLU A 25 -8.80 -2.63 -2.63
N LEU A 26 -8.02 -3.27 -3.50
CA LEU A 26 -6.67 -2.80 -3.80
C LEU A 26 -6.74 -2.15 -5.17
N THR A 27 -6.69 -0.83 -5.22
CA THR A 27 -6.86 -0.10 -6.46
C THR A 27 -5.61 -0.17 -7.31
N ARG A 28 -5.75 0.25 -8.56
CA ARG A 28 -4.62 0.29 -9.46
C ARG A 28 -3.52 1.23 -8.91
N ALA A 29 -3.92 2.35 -8.32
CA ALA A 29 -2.96 3.28 -7.73
C ALA A 29 -2.23 2.63 -6.56
N ASP A 30 -2.93 1.86 -5.75
CA ASP A 30 -2.31 1.15 -4.63
C ASP A 30 -1.31 0.12 -5.13
N ARG A 31 -1.68 -0.61 -6.18
CA ARG A 31 -0.79 -1.62 -6.75
C ARG A 31 0.48 -0.97 -7.31
N GLN A 32 0.32 0.17 -7.96
CA GLN A 32 1.46 0.88 -8.52
C GLN A 32 2.40 1.37 -7.41
N ARG A 33 1.81 1.85 -6.32
CA ARG A 33 2.59 2.28 -5.16
C ARG A 33 3.42 1.13 -4.60
N ILE A 34 2.80 -0.03 -4.43
CA ILE A 34 3.50 -1.20 -3.91
C ILE A 34 4.61 -1.64 -4.86
N LYS A 35 4.33 -1.61 -6.15
CA LYS A 35 5.33 -1.98 -7.14
C LYS A 35 6.56 -1.08 -7.05
N LEU A 36 6.34 0.22 -6.92
CA LEU A 36 7.46 1.16 -6.81
C LEU A 36 8.25 0.93 -5.53
N MET A 37 7.56 0.59 -4.44
CA MET A 37 8.24 0.31 -3.19
C MET A 37 9.10 -0.94 -3.30
N LEU A 38 8.63 -1.96 -3.98
CA LEU A 38 9.38 -3.20 -4.12
C LEU A 38 10.61 -3.04 -5.01
N LEU A 39 10.62 -2.03 -5.86
CA LEU A 39 11.77 -1.74 -6.70
C LEU A 39 12.80 -0.88 -5.98
N ASP A 40 12.46 -0.35 -4.83
CA ASP A 40 13.34 0.54 -4.09
C ASP A 40 14.21 -0.29 -3.15
N GLU A 41 15.50 -0.28 -3.38
CA GLU A 41 16.44 -1.08 -2.60
C GLU A 41 16.61 -0.56 -1.18
N SER A 42 16.17 0.65 -0.91
CA SER A 42 16.31 1.22 0.42
C SER A 42 15.04 1.07 1.28
N ILE A 43 14.09 0.26 0.81
CA ILE A 43 12.87 0.04 1.56
C ILE A 43 13.21 -0.64 2.88
N ASP A 44 12.60 -0.19 3.98
CA ASP A 44 12.92 -0.75 5.28
C ASP A 44 11.94 -1.86 5.65
N GLU A 45 12.24 -2.50 6.75
CA GLU A 45 11.49 -3.66 7.20
C GLU A 45 10.04 -3.30 7.53
N HIS A 46 9.82 -2.13 8.08
CA HIS A 46 8.46 -1.70 8.41
C HIS A 46 7.59 -1.63 7.16
N GLN A 47 8.16 -1.11 6.07
CA GLN A 47 7.44 -1.04 4.80
C GLN A 47 7.15 -2.43 4.25
N LEU A 48 8.11 -3.34 4.37
CA LEU A 48 7.91 -4.71 3.92
C LEU A 48 6.79 -5.39 4.68
N ILE A 49 6.71 -5.14 5.98
CA ILE A 49 5.63 -5.71 6.80
C ILE A 49 4.28 -5.20 6.34
N LEU A 50 4.18 -3.91 6.03
CA LEU A 50 2.93 -3.35 5.53
C LEU A 50 2.53 -3.93 4.19
N ILE A 51 3.49 -4.10 3.28
CA ILE A 51 3.23 -4.72 1.99
C ILE A 51 2.76 -6.15 2.20
N GLU A 52 3.42 -6.89 3.08
CA GLU A 52 3.07 -8.27 3.34
C GLU A 52 1.64 -8.39 3.87
N ARG A 53 1.25 -7.46 4.73
CA ARG A 53 -0.10 -7.43 5.27
C ARG A 53 -1.14 -7.27 4.17
N VAL A 54 -0.88 -6.37 3.23
CA VAL A 54 -1.78 -6.14 2.11
C VAL A 54 -1.83 -7.36 1.20
N MET A 55 -0.67 -7.95 0.90
CA MET A 55 -0.62 -9.11 0.01
C MET A 55 -1.33 -10.30 0.64
N THR A 56 -1.20 -10.47 1.95
CA THR A 56 -1.92 -11.52 2.66
C THR A 56 -3.42 -11.32 2.51
N GLY A 57 -3.90 -10.09 2.61
CA GLY A 57 -5.31 -9.80 2.42
C GLY A 57 -5.80 -10.18 1.03
N VAL A 58 -4.96 -9.98 0.02
CA VAL A 58 -5.31 -10.38 -1.35
C VAL A 58 -5.39 -11.90 -1.46
N VAL A 59 -4.40 -12.59 -0.92
CA VAL A 59 -4.36 -14.05 -1.01
C VAL A 59 -5.53 -14.68 -0.28
N GLN A 60 -5.93 -14.10 0.84
CA GLN A 60 -7.03 -14.62 1.64
C GLN A 60 -8.40 -14.22 1.09
N GLY A 61 -8.43 -13.41 0.04
CA GLY A 61 -9.69 -12.99 -0.54
C GLY A 61 -10.40 -11.89 0.22
N VAL A 62 -9.71 -11.26 1.18
CA VAL A 62 -10.27 -10.14 1.93
C VAL A 62 -10.25 -8.88 1.09
N LEU A 63 -9.29 -8.76 0.18
CA LEU A 63 -9.17 -7.61 -0.69
C LEU A 63 -9.37 -8.03 -2.14
N ASP A 64 -10.17 -7.26 -2.86
CA ASP A 64 -10.35 -7.45 -4.30
C ASP A 64 -9.30 -6.61 -5.02
N VAL A 65 -8.64 -7.23 -5.99
CA VAL A 65 -7.64 -6.51 -6.79
C VAL A 65 -8.33 -5.90 -7.99
N LEU A 66 -8.24 -4.59 -8.12
CA LEU A 66 -8.84 -3.87 -9.24
C LEU A 66 -7.81 -3.66 -10.33
N TYR A 67 -8.21 -3.84 -11.56
CA TYR A 67 -7.31 -3.71 -12.72
C TYR A 67 -7.56 -2.46 -13.55
#